data_41c3e34465b5cfbfcfc5ea8191645aef
#
_entry.id   41c3e34465b5cfbfcfc5ea8191645aef
#
_cell.length_a   1.000
_cell.length_b   1.000
_cell.length_c   1.000
_cell.angle_alpha   90.00
_cell.angle_beta   90.00
_cell.angle_gamma   90.00
#
_symmetry.space_group_name_H-M   'P 1'
#
loop_
_entity.id
_entity.type
_entity.pdbx_description
1 polymer ?
#
loop_
_entity_poly.entity_id
_entity_poly.type
_entity_poly.pdbx_seq_one_letter_code
_entity_poly.pdbx_strand_id
1 'polypeptide(L)'
;TLMTSFLGFLKDSQKDPETNKPVVKKVILTGCLKVAKNSIFTGVNNLKVNTVTNKIDNYTGMIGFTKEETLKLLKDYEMEDFSEVVKNNYDGYKFYDKEMFCPWDVLNFVEDNFNFKQQGLLSEIEAENYWANSTSSPAVYEYLGFLTDSDNQKMQDLVDGNSISFVLNESMNYDCLSEHDPNDFWSLLLHTGYLTLDWEKTKKDELSK
;
A
#
# COMPACT_ATOMS: atom_id res chain seq x y z
N THR A 1 -12.81 10.49 -22.23
CA THR A 1 -11.37 10.16 -22.32
C THR A 1 -11.18 8.70 -22.79
N LEU A 2 -10.01 8.36 -23.34
CA LEU A 2 -9.66 7.00 -23.78
C LEU A 2 -9.91 5.98 -22.65
N MET A 3 -9.53 6.31 -21.43
CA MET A 3 -9.70 5.46 -20.25
C MET A 3 -11.19 5.21 -19.92
N THR A 4 -12.03 6.24 -20.00
CA THR A 4 -13.48 6.08 -19.78
C THR A 4 -14.10 5.15 -20.81
N SER A 5 -13.71 5.27 -22.08
CA SER A 5 -14.18 4.38 -23.16
C SER A 5 -13.70 2.95 -22.96
N PHE A 6 -12.44 2.74 -22.56
CA PHE A 6 -11.88 1.43 -22.26
C PHE A 6 -12.59 0.74 -21.09
N LEU A 7 -12.79 1.47 -19.98
CA LEU A 7 -13.50 0.92 -18.82
C LEU A 7 -14.98 0.68 -19.11
N GLY A 8 -15.61 1.55 -19.91
CA GLY A 8 -16.97 1.32 -20.40
C GLY A 8 -17.08 0.03 -21.22
N PHE A 9 -16.12 -0.22 -22.10
CA PHE A 9 -16.03 -1.46 -22.88
C PHE A 9 -15.91 -2.70 -21.98
N LEU A 10 -15.13 -2.62 -20.90
CA LEU A 10 -15.02 -3.72 -19.93
C LEU A 10 -16.33 -3.97 -19.17
N LYS A 11 -17.12 -2.93 -18.89
CA LYS A 11 -18.43 -3.03 -18.24
C LYS A 11 -19.46 -3.70 -19.18
N ASP A 12 -19.49 -3.25 -20.42
CA ASP A 12 -20.42 -3.70 -21.43
C ASP A 12 -19.87 -4.90 -22.21
N SER A 13 -19.13 -5.78 -21.54
CA SER A 13 -18.40 -6.89 -22.16
C SER A 13 -19.26 -7.59 -23.20
N GLN A 14 -18.77 -7.59 -24.45
CA GLN A 14 -19.43 -8.27 -25.55
C GLN A 14 -19.60 -9.75 -25.20
N LYS A 15 -20.72 -10.28 -25.60
CA LYS A 15 -20.97 -11.71 -25.46
C LYS A 15 -20.38 -12.45 -26.67
N ASP A 16 -19.81 -13.56 -26.36
CA ASP A 16 -19.39 -14.53 -27.38
C ASP A 16 -20.60 -14.93 -28.24
N PRO A 17 -20.53 -14.81 -29.58
CA PRO A 17 -21.66 -15.07 -30.47
C PRO A 17 -22.19 -16.51 -30.40
N GLU A 18 -21.33 -17.48 -30.11
CA GLU A 18 -21.69 -18.91 -30.11
C GLU A 18 -22.24 -19.33 -28.74
N THR A 19 -21.64 -18.84 -27.64
CA THR A 19 -21.97 -19.31 -26.29
C THR A 19 -22.90 -18.37 -25.53
N ASN A 20 -23.14 -17.16 -26.06
CA ASN A 20 -23.90 -16.07 -25.42
C ASN A 20 -23.36 -15.69 -23.99
N LYS A 21 -22.12 -16.07 -23.67
CA LYS A 21 -21.47 -15.78 -22.41
C LYS A 21 -20.61 -14.52 -22.53
N PRO A 22 -20.43 -13.75 -21.42
CA PRO A 22 -19.53 -12.60 -21.46
C PRO A 22 -18.11 -13.04 -21.79
N VAL A 23 -17.46 -12.33 -22.72
CA VAL A 23 -16.06 -12.58 -23.11
C VAL A 23 -15.14 -12.27 -21.94
N VAL A 24 -15.37 -11.14 -21.25
CA VAL A 24 -14.65 -10.77 -20.03
C VAL A 24 -15.48 -11.17 -18.81
N LYS A 25 -15.04 -12.16 -18.07
CA LYS A 25 -15.75 -12.68 -16.89
C LYS A 25 -15.47 -11.89 -15.62
N LYS A 26 -14.25 -11.37 -15.47
CA LYS A 26 -13.81 -10.66 -14.27
C LYS A 26 -12.70 -9.68 -14.64
N VAL A 27 -12.71 -8.52 -14.00
CA VAL A 27 -11.66 -7.50 -14.12
C VAL A 27 -11.17 -7.18 -12.72
N ILE A 28 -9.86 -7.13 -12.56
CA ILE A 28 -9.19 -6.68 -11.34
C ILE A 28 -8.34 -5.48 -11.72
N LEU A 29 -8.55 -4.37 -11.03
CA LEU A 29 -7.78 -3.14 -11.18
C LEU A 29 -7.00 -2.92 -9.88
N THR A 30 -5.71 -2.62 -10.00
CA THR A 30 -4.85 -2.30 -8.86
C THR A 30 -4.23 -0.93 -9.06
N GLY A 31 -3.94 -0.23 -7.98
CA GLY A 31 -3.29 1.08 -8.00
C GLY A 31 -3.01 1.60 -6.60
N CYS A 32 -2.16 2.62 -6.50
CA CYS A 32 -1.77 3.22 -5.22
C CYS A 32 -2.88 4.07 -4.61
N LEU A 33 -3.61 4.82 -5.44
CA LEU A 33 -4.71 5.67 -5.00
C LEU A 33 -6.04 5.14 -5.52
N LYS A 34 -7.09 5.30 -4.70
CA LYS A 34 -8.46 5.09 -5.15
C LYS A 34 -8.75 6.09 -6.27
N VAL A 35 -8.93 5.59 -7.48
CA VAL A 35 -9.33 6.46 -8.59
C VAL A 35 -10.78 6.90 -8.33
N ALA A 36 -10.97 8.20 -8.18
CA ALA A 36 -12.27 8.74 -7.83
C ALA A 36 -13.31 8.46 -8.88
N LYS A 37 -14.52 8.27 -8.39
CA LYS A 37 -15.71 8.05 -9.23
C LYS A 37 -15.95 9.16 -10.27
N ASN A 38 -15.39 10.34 -10.07
CA ASN A 38 -15.81 11.53 -10.79
C ASN A 38 -15.10 11.79 -12.13
N SER A 39 -13.90 11.28 -12.35
CA SER A 39 -13.16 11.60 -13.58
C SER A 39 -13.00 10.43 -14.56
N ILE A 40 -12.76 9.24 -14.08
CA ILE A 40 -12.47 8.08 -14.95
C ILE A 40 -13.59 7.04 -14.92
N PHE A 41 -14.28 6.90 -13.77
CA PHE A 41 -15.31 5.89 -13.58
C PHE A 41 -16.75 6.41 -13.69
N THR A 42 -16.96 7.60 -14.21
CA THR A 42 -18.31 8.09 -14.54
C THR A 42 -18.94 7.10 -15.53
N GLY A 43 -19.89 6.31 -15.06
CA GLY A 43 -20.50 5.24 -15.85
C GLY A 43 -20.09 3.81 -15.49
N VAL A 44 -19.02 3.60 -14.69
CA VAL A 44 -18.63 2.28 -14.18
C VAL A 44 -19.01 2.18 -12.71
N ASN A 45 -20.27 1.79 -12.44
CA ASN A 45 -20.83 1.74 -11.10
C ASN A 45 -20.81 0.34 -10.44
N ASN A 46 -20.23 -0.64 -11.10
CA ASN A 46 -20.16 -2.03 -10.66
C ASN A 46 -18.81 -2.44 -10.07
N LEU A 47 -17.90 -1.48 -9.85
CA LEU A 47 -16.63 -1.74 -9.18
C LEU A 47 -16.80 -1.83 -7.67
N LYS A 48 -16.33 -2.91 -7.09
CA LYS A 48 -16.10 -3.01 -5.65
C LYS A 48 -14.67 -2.55 -5.37
N VAL A 49 -14.54 -1.46 -4.63
CA VAL A 49 -13.25 -0.91 -4.23
C VAL A 49 -12.89 -1.43 -2.85
N ASN A 50 -11.70 -2.01 -2.73
CA ASN A 50 -11.11 -2.40 -1.46
C ASN A 50 -9.83 -1.59 -1.26
N THR A 51 -9.60 -1.12 -0.04
CA THR A 51 -8.43 -0.34 0.36
C THR A 51 -7.79 -0.97 1.59
N VAL A 52 -6.57 -0.58 1.91
CA VAL A 52 -5.85 -1.01 3.12
C VAL A 52 -6.55 -0.58 4.41
N THR A 53 -7.48 0.37 4.32
CA THR A 53 -8.31 0.86 5.44
C THR A 53 -9.56 0.02 5.68
N ASN A 54 -9.90 -0.92 4.81
CA ASN A 54 -11.01 -1.83 5.01
C ASN A 54 -10.70 -2.82 6.15
N LYS A 55 -11.67 -3.03 7.04
CA LYS A 55 -11.49 -3.91 8.19
C LYS A 55 -11.25 -5.36 7.82
N ILE A 56 -12.14 -5.91 7.02
CA ILE A 56 -12.08 -7.30 6.57
C ILE A 56 -12.60 -7.32 5.15
N ASP A 57 -11.81 -7.86 4.27
CA ASP A 57 -12.27 -8.29 2.97
C ASP A 57 -11.60 -9.62 2.57
N ASN A 58 -12.06 -10.20 1.48
CA ASN A 58 -11.53 -11.46 1.00
C ASN A 58 -10.12 -11.33 0.41
N TYR A 59 -9.56 -10.11 0.38
CA TYR A 59 -8.28 -9.80 -0.24
C TYR A 59 -7.22 -9.40 0.79
N THR A 60 -7.60 -9.25 2.07
CA THR A 60 -6.66 -8.98 3.15
C THR A 60 -5.62 -10.09 3.23
N GLY A 61 -4.36 -9.75 3.04
CA GLY A 61 -3.25 -10.71 3.01
C GLY A 61 -3.03 -11.39 1.65
N MET A 62 -3.69 -10.98 0.57
CA MET A 62 -3.44 -11.49 -0.79
C MET A 62 -2.43 -10.64 -1.57
N ILE A 63 -2.12 -9.45 -1.08
CA ILE A 63 -1.18 -8.52 -1.72
C ILE A 63 -0.12 -8.18 -0.67
N GLY A 64 1.13 -8.51 -0.96
CA GLY A 64 2.23 -8.50 0.01
C GLY A 64 2.50 -9.90 0.54
N PHE A 65 3.52 -10.04 1.40
CA PHE A 65 3.77 -11.28 2.12
C PHE A 65 3.19 -11.18 3.54
N THR A 66 2.48 -12.22 3.95
CA THR A 66 2.11 -12.41 5.35
C THR A 66 3.34 -12.81 6.16
N LYS A 67 3.23 -12.73 7.48
CA LYS A 67 4.28 -13.19 8.39
C LYS A 67 4.63 -14.67 8.16
N GLU A 68 3.63 -15.51 7.96
CA GLU A 68 3.81 -16.94 7.72
C GLU A 68 4.55 -17.20 6.41
N GLU A 69 4.20 -16.47 5.35
CA GLU A 69 4.87 -16.58 4.04
C GLU A 69 6.31 -16.09 4.12
N THR A 70 6.56 -14.97 4.81
CA THR A 70 7.91 -14.44 5.04
C THR A 70 8.78 -15.43 5.82
N LEU A 71 8.26 -15.97 6.92
CA LEU A 71 8.99 -16.98 7.72
C LEU A 71 9.25 -18.26 6.92
N LYS A 72 8.28 -18.67 6.08
CA LYS A 72 8.46 -19.83 5.22
C LYS A 72 9.57 -19.58 4.18
N LEU A 73 9.57 -18.40 3.55
CA LEU A 73 10.62 -18.01 2.60
C LEU A 73 12.00 -18.03 3.27
N LEU A 74 12.15 -17.41 4.44
CA LEU A 74 13.42 -17.43 5.18
C LEU A 74 13.85 -18.86 5.51
N LYS A 75 12.94 -19.74 5.89
CA LYS A 75 13.22 -21.14 6.16
C LYS A 75 13.67 -21.89 4.91
N ASP A 76 13.01 -21.66 3.78
CA ASP A 76 13.36 -22.31 2.50
C ASP A 76 14.79 -21.94 2.04
N TYR A 77 15.33 -20.80 2.53
CA TYR A 77 16.70 -20.33 2.31
C TYR A 77 17.64 -20.53 3.52
N GLU A 78 17.21 -21.24 4.54
CA GLU A 78 17.97 -21.49 5.80
C GLU A 78 18.39 -20.20 6.52
N MET A 79 17.53 -19.17 6.47
CA MET A 79 17.79 -17.83 7.02
C MET A 79 16.82 -17.47 8.17
N GLU A 80 16.19 -18.45 8.82
CA GLU A 80 15.22 -18.21 9.91
C GLU A 80 15.81 -17.42 11.09
N ASP A 81 17.10 -17.55 11.34
CA ASP A 81 17.81 -16.80 12.40
C ASP A 81 17.75 -15.28 12.20
N PHE A 82 17.48 -14.83 10.96
CA PHE A 82 17.37 -13.42 10.60
C PHE A 82 15.94 -12.91 10.58
N SER A 83 14.96 -13.68 11.06
CA SER A 83 13.56 -13.30 11.07
C SER A 83 13.28 -12.00 11.83
N GLU A 84 13.99 -11.75 12.93
CA GLU A 84 13.86 -10.48 13.67
C GLU A 84 14.47 -9.30 12.91
N VAL A 85 15.56 -9.50 12.17
CA VAL A 85 16.15 -8.47 11.31
C VAL A 85 15.16 -8.08 10.21
N VAL A 86 14.59 -9.07 9.52
CA VAL A 86 13.57 -8.86 8.48
C VAL A 86 12.33 -8.17 9.06
N LYS A 87 11.87 -8.59 10.24
CA LYS A 87 10.73 -7.99 10.89
C LYS A 87 10.97 -6.53 11.24
N ASN A 88 12.10 -6.22 11.86
CA ASN A 88 12.39 -4.86 12.33
C ASN A 88 12.61 -3.86 11.20
N ASN A 89 13.00 -4.34 10.00
CA ASN A 89 13.30 -3.47 8.86
C ASN A 89 12.20 -3.46 7.80
N TYR A 90 11.43 -4.56 7.64
CA TYR A 90 10.52 -4.73 6.50
C TYR A 90 9.07 -5.05 6.89
N ASP A 91 8.76 -5.17 8.20
CA ASP A 91 7.40 -5.20 8.73
C ASP A 91 6.94 -3.78 9.03
N GLY A 92 6.17 -3.21 8.13
CA GLY A 92 5.69 -1.83 8.30
C GLY A 92 4.21 -1.66 8.01
N TYR A 93 3.53 -2.71 7.52
CA TYR A 93 2.15 -2.58 7.09
C TYR A 93 1.22 -3.46 7.92
N LYS A 94 0.14 -2.85 8.41
CA LYS A 94 -0.98 -3.58 9.02
C LYS A 94 -2.22 -3.42 8.16
N PHE A 95 -2.61 -4.50 7.51
CA PHE A 95 -3.90 -4.57 6.82
C PHE A 95 -4.91 -5.18 7.78
N TYR A 96 -5.57 -4.32 8.55
CA TYR A 96 -6.43 -4.63 9.69
C TYR A 96 -5.67 -5.41 10.78
N ASP A 97 -5.84 -6.72 10.89
CA ASP A 97 -5.22 -7.59 11.90
C ASP A 97 -3.98 -8.35 11.39
N LYS A 98 -3.64 -8.17 10.11
CA LYS A 98 -2.52 -8.87 9.49
C LYS A 98 -1.29 -7.98 9.36
N GLU A 99 -0.18 -8.47 9.91
CA GLU A 99 1.16 -7.94 9.62
C GLU A 99 1.53 -8.32 8.18
N MET A 100 1.93 -7.32 7.41
CA MET A 100 2.27 -7.50 6.00
C MET A 100 3.65 -6.96 5.73
N PHE A 101 4.44 -7.76 5.03
CA PHE A 101 5.80 -7.43 4.61
C PHE A 101 5.80 -7.02 3.14
N CYS A 102 6.66 -6.08 2.79
CA CYS A 102 6.88 -5.72 1.41
C CYS A 102 7.65 -6.83 0.68
N PRO A 103 7.10 -7.47 -0.36
CA PRO A 103 7.80 -8.56 -1.06
C PRO A 103 9.13 -8.13 -1.67
N TRP A 104 9.19 -6.89 -2.17
CA TRP A 104 10.42 -6.34 -2.75
C TRP A 104 11.58 -6.35 -1.76
N ASP A 105 11.33 -5.85 -0.54
CA ASP A 105 12.37 -5.77 0.48
C ASP A 105 12.80 -7.15 0.96
N VAL A 106 11.83 -8.03 1.24
CA VAL A 106 12.14 -9.39 1.73
C VAL A 106 12.89 -10.20 0.68
N LEU A 107 12.51 -10.11 -0.59
CA LEU A 107 13.18 -10.84 -1.66
C LEU A 107 14.62 -10.33 -1.90
N ASN A 108 14.82 -9.01 -1.93
CA ASN A 108 16.16 -8.44 -2.08
C ASN A 108 17.04 -8.76 -0.88
N PHE A 109 16.49 -8.71 0.35
CA PHE A 109 17.24 -9.15 1.53
C PHE A 109 17.75 -10.59 1.40
N VAL A 110 16.89 -11.49 0.97
CA VAL A 110 17.29 -12.89 0.78
C VAL A 110 18.31 -13.01 -0.35
N GLU A 111 18.09 -12.35 -1.48
CA GLU A 111 19.00 -12.41 -2.65
C GLU A 111 20.39 -11.91 -2.31
N ASP A 112 20.51 -10.76 -1.67
CA ASP A 112 21.79 -10.14 -1.34
C ASP A 112 22.56 -10.92 -0.26
N ASN A 113 21.85 -11.46 0.72
CA ASN A 113 22.48 -12.08 1.89
C ASN A 113 22.64 -13.61 1.80
N PHE A 114 21.98 -14.26 0.85
CA PHE A 114 22.06 -15.72 0.72
C PHE A 114 23.49 -16.22 0.49
N ASN A 115 24.27 -15.53 -0.31
CA ASN A 115 25.67 -15.91 -0.55
C ASN A 115 26.54 -15.79 0.72
N PHE A 116 26.34 -14.75 1.53
CA PHE A 116 27.02 -14.62 2.83
C PHE A 116 26.63 -15.76 3.76
N LYS A 117 25.35 -16.12 3.82
CA LYS A 117 24.87 -17.27 4.59
C LYS A 117 25.53 -18.57 4.15
N GLN A 118 25.59 -18.84 2.85
CA GLN A 118 26.23 -20.06 2.30
C GLN A 118 27.73 -20.16 2.62
N GLN A 119 28.41 -19.04 2.73
CA GLN A 119 29.84 -18.98 3.07
C GLN A 119 30.09 -18.94 4.59
N GLY A 120 29.05 -18.91 5.42
CA GLY A 120 29.15 -18.79 6.87
C GLY A 120 29.58 -17.40 7.35
N LEU A 121 29.48 -16.38 6.50
CA LEU A 121 29.82 -14.99 6.80
C LEU A 121 28.63 -14.27 7.45
N LEU A 122 28.15 -14.78 8.56
CA LEU A 122 26.91 -14.30 9.19
C LEU A 122 26.99 -12.86 9.70
N SER A 123 28.18 -12.35 9.98
CA SER A 123 28.40 -10.95 10.38
C SER A 123 28.23 -9.93 9.26
N GLU A 124 28.27 -10.39 8.03
CA GLU A 124 28.11 -9.56 6.84
C GLU A 124 26.65 -9.45 6.38
N ILE A 125 25.73 -10.17 7.06
CA ILE A 125 24.30 -10.14 6.74
C ILE A 125 23.67 -8.90 7.38
N GLU A 126 23.27 -7.95 6.54
CA GLU A 126 22.69 -6.68 6.94
C GLU A 126 21.39 -6.40 6.19
N ALA A 127 20.50 -5.63 6.84
CA ALA A 127 19.28 -5.14 6.22
C ALA A 127 19.56 -3.81 5.52
N GLU A 128 19.28 -3.75 4.23
CA GLU A 128 19.41 -2.56 3.41
C GLU A 128 18.05 -1.88 3.19
N ASN A 129 18.07 -0.59 2.89
CA ASN A 129 16.86 0.14 2.51
C ASN A 129 16.66 0.08 0.99
N TYR A 130 15.98 -0.96 0.53
CA TYR A 130 15.76 -1.24 -0.90
C TYR A 130 14.85 -0.23 -1.60
N TRP A 131 14.09 0.56 -0.83
CA TRP A 131 13.25 1.64 -1.36
C TRP A 131 13.95 2.99 -1.43
N ALA A 132 15.10 3.15 -0.79
CA ALA A 132 15.82 4.41 -0.82
C ALA A 132 16.17 4.79 -2.27
N ASN A 133 15.77 5.98 -2.67
CA ASN A 133 15.98 6.54 -4.02
C ASN A 133 15.31 5.76 -5.18
N SER A 134 14.46 4.77 -4.89
CA SER A 134 13.79 3.98 -5.92
C SER A 134 12.60 4.72 -6.56
N THR A 135 11.95 5.60 -5.83
CA THR A 135 10.81 6.39 -6.29
C THR A 135 10.94 7.85 -5.89
N SER A 136 10.76 8.75 -6.87
CA SER A 136 10.42 10.12 -6.57
C SER A 136 8.89 10.24 -6.56
N SER A 137 8.30 10.79 -5.51
CA SER A 137 6.90 11.13 -5.48
C SER A 137 6.74 12.66 -5.59
N PRO A 138 6.68 13.22 -6.81
CA PRO A 138 6.56 14.68 -6.99
C PRO A 138 5.38 15.25 -6.22
N ALA A 139 4.27 14.50 -6.11
CA ALA A 139 3.10 14.90 -5.35
C ALA A 139 3.40 15.12 -3.86
N VAL A 140 4.19 14.25 -3.22
CA VAL A 140 4.58 14.43 -1.81
C VAL A 140 5.44 15.69 -1.65
N TYR A 141 6.41 15.90 -2.54
CA TYR A 141 7.27 17.09 -2.48
C TYR A 141 6.48 18.40 -2.68
N GLU A 142 5.48 18.40 -3.55
CA GLU A 142 4.62 19.55 -3.76
C GLU A 142 3.90 19.95 -2.47
N TYR A 143 3.37 19.00 -1.72
CA TYR A 143 2.69 19.26 -0.46
C TYR A 143 3.60 19.80 0.65
N LEU A 144 4.89 19.44 0.68
CA LEU A 144 5.80 19.90 1.74
C LEU A 144 5.87 21.42 1.85
N GLY A 145 5.66 22.13 0.74
CA GLY A 145 5.63 23.60 0.70
C GLY A 145 4.40 24.23 1.36
N PHE A 146 3.36 23.46 1.65
CA PHE A 146 2.07 23.93 2.19
C PHE A 146 1.80 23.45 3.62
N LEU A 147 2.75 22.72 4.23
CA LEU A 147 2.60 22.24 5.60
C LEU A 147 2.62 23.40 6.60
N THR A 148 1.75 23.29 7.58
CA THR A 148 1.67 24.22 8.71
C THR A 148 2.66 23.83 9.81
N ASP A 149 2.87 24.70 10.80
CA ASP A 149 3.68 24.38 11.99
C ASP A 149 3.12 23.15 12.73
N SER A 150 1.80 22.99 12.77
CA SER A 150 1.15 21.81 13.36
C SER A 150 1.48 20.53 12.57
N ASP A 151 1.57 20.61 11.24
CA ASP A 151 1.94 19.44 10.42
C ASP A 151 3.43 19.10 10.56
N ASN A 152 4.28 20.12 10.68
CA ASN A 152 5.70 19.92 10.98
C ASN A 152 5.89 19.22 12.34
N GLN A 153 5.08 19.57 13.36
CA GLN A 153 5.11 18.87 14.64
C GLN A 153 4.68 17.41 14.50
N LYS A 154 3.61 17.14 13.73
CA LYS A 154 3.19 15.73 13.43
C LYS A 154 4.29 14.95 12.70
N MET A 155 5.01 15.56 11.76
CA MET A 155 6.17 14.93 11.11
C MET A 155 7.24 14.57 12.13
N GLN A 156 7.56 15.49 13.05
CA GLN A 156 8.54 15.23 14.11
C GLN A 156 8.07 14.09 15.02
N ASP A 157 6.79 14.09 15.41
CA ASP A 157 6.22 13.02 16.24
C ASP A 157 6.37 11.65 15.57
N LEU A 158 6.14 11.56 14.26
CA LEU A 158 6.34 10.31 13.48
C LEU A 158 7.81 9.89 13.45
N VAL A 159 8.75 10.82 13.26
CA VAL A 159 10.20 10.54 13.29
C VAL A 159 10.63 10.04 14.66
N ASP A 160 10.02 10.55 15.71
CA ASP A 160 10.27 10.15 17.10
C ASP A 160 9.57 8.81 17.46
N GLY A 161 8.88 8.16 16.49
CA GLY A 161 8.20 6.88 16.68
C GLY A 161 6.81 7.00 17.32
N ASN A 162 6.26 8.20 17.41
CA ASN A 162 4.93 8.44 17.96
C ASN A 162 3.84 8.30 16.89
N SER A 163 2.60 8.04 17.33
CA SER A 163 1.43 8.04 16.44
C SER A 163 0.87 9.45 16.33
N ILE A 164 0.37 9.81 15.16
CA ILE A 164 -0.37 11.04 14.92
C ILE A 164 -1.84 10.76 14.65
N SER A 165 -2.68 11.78 14.75
CA SER A 165 -4.09 11.71 14.39
C SER A 165 -4.40 12.71 13.28
N PHE A 166 -5.19 12.27 12.29
CA PHE A 166 -5.71 13.12 11.21
C PHE A 166 -7.04 12.58 10.71
N VAL A 167 -7.78 13.39 9.95
CA VAL A 167 -9.01 12.97 9.32
C VAL A 167 -8.70 12.33 7.97
N LEU A 168 -9.00 11.05 7.84
CA LEU A 168 -8.72 10.30 6.62
C LEU A 168 -9.71 10.66 5.51
N ASN A 169 -9.21 11.13 4.38
CA ASN A 169 -9.97 11.25 3.15
C ASN A 169 -9.95 9.93 2.36
N GLU A 170 -10.92 9.06 2.60
CA GLU A 170 -11.04 7.79 1.86
C GLU A 170 -11.39 7.97 0.38
N SER A 171 -11.90 9.14 0.02
CA SER A 171 -12.28 9.46 -1.36
C SER A 171 -11.20 10.22 -2.10
N MET A 172 -10.02 10.36 -1.49
CA MET A 172 -8.90 11.04 -2.06
C MET A 172 -8.58 10.53 -3.46
N ASN A 173 -8.30 11.45 -4.35
CA ASN A 173 -7.93 11.21 -5.73
C ASN A 173 -6.92 12.26 -6.19
N TYR A 174 -6.42 12.12 -7.41
CA TYR A 174 -5.43 13.04 -7.95
C TYR A 174 -5.93 14.49 -8.09
N ASP A 175 -7.25 14.71 -8.19
CA ASP A 175 -7.81 16.06 -8.30
C ASP A 175 -7.72 16.80 -6.96
N CYS A 176 -7.82 16.07 -5.81
CA CYS A 176 -7.67 16.66 -4.48
C CYS A 176 -6.26 17.21 -4.22
N LEU A 177 -5.25 16.70 -4.95
CA LEU A 177 -3.87 17.16 -4.78
C LEU A 177 -3.71 18.67 -5.09
N SER A 178 -4.56 19.24 -5.93
CA SER A 178 -4.53 20.66 -6.30
C SER A 178 -5.13 21.60 -5.24
N GLU A 179 -5.89 21.06 -4.27
CA GLU A 179 -6.56 21.85 -3.22
C GLU A 179 -5.67 22.09 -2.00
N HIS A 180 -4.58 21.34 -1.85
CA HIS A 180 -3.55 21.45 -0.80
C HIS A 180 -4.12 21.42 0.63
N ASP A 181 -5.17 20.60 0.88
CA ASP A 181 -5.67 20.36 2.24
C ASP A 181 -4.62 19.53 3.02
N PRO A 182 -4.22 19.95 4.24
CA PRO A 182 -3.29 19.17 5.07
C PRO A 182 -3.77 17.74 5.37
N ASN A 183 -5.07 17.51 5.51
CA ASN A 183 -5.60 16.15 5.69
C ASN A 183 -5.42 15.28 4.45
N ASP A 184 -5.44 15.87 3.27
CA ASP A 184 -5.17 15.17 2.01
C ASP A 184 -3.70 14.77 1.93
N PHE A 185 -2.76 15.57 2.45
CA PHE A 185 -1.36 15.19 2.57
C PHE A 185 -1.18 13.91 3.42
N TRP A 186 -1.76 13.88 4.62
CA TRP A 186 -1.68 12.71 5.49
C TRP A 186 -2.39 11.49 4.89
N SER A 187 -3.51 11.72 4.24
CA SER A 187 -4.24 10.67 3.50
C SER A 187 -3.43 10.13 2.32
N LEU A 188 -2.71 11.00 1.60
CA LEU A 188 -1.78 10.61 0.54
C LEU A 188 -0.68 9.70 1.08
N LEU A 189 -0.02 10.09 2.17
CA LEU A 189 1.04 9.28 2.78
C LEU A 189 0.54 7.91 3.22
N LEU A 190 -0.67 7.83 3.78
CA LEU A 190 -1.28 6.55 4.15
C LEU A 190 -1.60 5.68 2.91
N HIS A 191 -2.26 6.25 1.90
CA HIS A 191 -2.65 5.49 0.72
C HIS A 191 -1.47 5.05 -0.16
N THR A 192 -0.36 5.79 -0.11
CA THR A 192 0.86 5.45 -0.86
C THR A 192 1.84 4.61 -0.05
N GLY A 193 1.51 4.28 1.20
CA GLY A 193 2.27 3.33 2.01
C GLY A 193 3.43 3.94 2.81
N TYR A 194 3.54 5.27 2.89
CA TYR A 194 4.51 5.90 3.82
C TYR A 194 4.07 5.80 5.28
N LEU A 195 2.77 5.66 5.53
CA LEU A 195 2.18 5.49 6.85
C LEU A 195 1.36 4.20 6.90
N THR A 196 1.21 3.66 8.10
CA THR A 196 0.28 2.58 8.40
C THR A 196 -0.68 2.98 9.51
N LEU A 197 -1.83 2.28 9.61
CA LEU A 197 -2.81 2.56 10.66
C LEU A 197 -2.44 1.89 11.97
N ASP A 198 -2.48 2.66 13.06
CA ASP A 198 -2.53 2.12 14.41
C ASP A 198 -3.98 1.67 14.72
N TRP A 199 -4.28 0.42 14.43
CA TRP A 199 -5.63 -0.13 14.59
C TRP A 199 -6.11 -0.18 16.04
N GLU A 200 -5.21 -0.14 17.01
CA GLU A 200 -5.57 -0.13 18.44
C GLU A 200 -6.13 1.23 18.84
N LYS A 201 -5.57 2.31 18.27
CA LYS A 201 -5.99 3.69 18.54
C LYS A 201 -7.04 4.21 17.57
N THR A 202 -7.17 3.59 16.39
CA THR A 202 -8.11 4.05 15.37
C THR A 202 -9.56 3.74 15.76
N LYS A 203 -10.37 4.76 15.92
CA LYS A 203 -11.80 4.61 16.27
C LYS A 203 -12.62 4.20 15.06
N LYS A 204 -13.44 3.20 15.25
CA LYS A 204 -14.31 2.60 14.21
C LYS A 204 -15.23 3.59 13.51
N ASP A 205 -15.70 4.58 14.24
CA ASP A 205 -16.76 5.50 13.78
C ASP A 205 -16.20 6.69 12.99
N GLU A 206 -14.87 6.86 12.99
CA GLU A 206 -14.17 7.94 12.28
C GLU A 206 -13.71 7.51 10.88
N LEU A 207 -13.67 6.22 10.58
CA LEU A 207 -13.37 5.68 9.25
C LEU A 207 -14.60 5.59 8.33
N SER A 208 -15.79 5.86 8.85
CA SER A 208 -17.06 5.70 8.13
C SER A 208 -17.77 7.02 7.77
N LYS A 209 -17.10 8.14 7.89
CA LYS A 209 -17.60 9.45 7.47
C LYS A 209 -16.79 9.95 6.30
#